data_9468795dc26e8bb5ea484cc99b434003
#
_entry.id   9468795dc26e8bb5ea484cc99b434003
#
_cell.length_a   1.000
_cell.length_b   1.000
_cell.length_c   1.000
_cell.angle_alpha   90.00
_cell.angle_beta   90.00
_cell.angle_gamma   90.00
#
_symmetry.space_group_name_H-M   'P 1'
#
loop_
_entity.id
_entity.type
_entity.pdbx_description
1 polymer ?
#
loop_
_entity_poly.entity_id
_entity_poly.type
_entity_poly.pdbx_seq_one_letter_code
_entity_poly.pdbx_strand_id
1 'polypeptide(L)'
;DKGGDLVSLLAYLRGCRQVDATRIIAKQLGLPFGGDLKRDLLAEEIERQRIVRQREQRQQQDDEATRAKWENAAVRARRVWALAGPANPNHRYMVRKRIKPHHLLQLGSELLVPIYWRGELVSLQRIKSDGTKLFLSGGRISGCYCLFGRIEPGIALFIVEGIATAATLHEQT
;
A
#
# COMPACT_ATOMS: atom_id res chain seq x y z
N ASP A 1 26.68 62.79 10.23
CA ASP A 1 25.37 62.26 9.80
C ASP A 1 25.29 60.77 10.11
N LYS A 2 24.76 60.41 11.26
CA LYS A 2 24.50 59.00 11.60
C LYS A 2 23.05 58.71 11.20
N GLY A 3 22.85 58.32 9.98
CA GLY A 3 21.56 57.84 9.51
C GLY A 3 21.09 56.65 10.36
N GLY A 4 20.03 56.82 11.10
CA GLY A 4 19.37 55.77 11.86
C GLY A 4 18.32 55.08 10.99
N ASP A 5 18.08 53.82 11.24
CA ASP A 5 16.95 53.09 10.67
C ASP A 5 15.60 53.52 11.28
N LEU A 6 14.49 53.04 10.77
CA LEU A 6 13.14 53.35 11.23
C LEU A 6 12.95 53.06 12.74
N VAL A 7 13.61 52.01 13.24
CA VAL A 7 13.57 51.62 14.66
C VAL A 7 14.25 52.69 15.53
N SER A 8 15.45 53.15 15.11
CA SER A 8 16.20 54.20 15.80
C SER A 8 15.45 55.52 15.80
N LEU A 9 14.81 55.87 14.68
CA LEU A 9 14.00 57.10 14.58
C LEU A 9 12.79 57.03 15.52
N LEU A 10 12.07 55.94 15.55
CA LEU A 10 10.92 55.76 16.42
C LEU A 10 11.33 55.77 17.91
N ALA A 11 12.44 55.11 18.25
CA ALA A 11 12.98 55.10 19.59
C ALA A 11 13.32 56.54 20.07
N TYR A 12 13.94 57.35 19.22
CA TYR A 12 14.24 58.75 19.49
C TYR A 12 12.96 59.59 19.69
N LEU A 13 12.00 59.47 18.75
CA LEU A 13 10.75 60.24 18.80
C LEU A 13 9.87 59.91 20.03
N ARG A 14 9.92 58.64 20.48
CA ARG A 14 9.14 58.16 21.63
C ARG A 14 9.90 58.18 22.95
N GLY A 15 11.18 58.54 22.95
CA GLY A 15 12.03 58.52 24.16
C GLY A 15 12.13 57.11 24.77
N CYS A 16 12.10 56.03 23.96
CA CYS A 16 12.12 54.66 24.42
C CYS A 16 13.34 53.89 23.87
N ARG A 17 13.58 52.69 24.39
CA ARG A 17 14.70 51.84 23.89
C ARG A 17 14.36 51.29 22.51
N GLN A 18 15.36 50.97 21.70
CA GLN A 18 15.17 50.42 20.36
C GLN A 18 14.33 49.13 20.37
N VAL A 19 14.49 48.29 21.41
CA VAL A 19 13.68 47.06 21.57
C VAL A 19 12.20 47.37 21.73
N ASP A 20 11.86 48.42 22.46
CA ASP A 20 10.48 48.85 22.67
C ASP A 20 9.90 49.46 21.38
N ALA A 21 10.70 50.23 20.66
CA ALA A 21 10.35 50.77 19.34
C ALA A 21 10.11 49.64 18.32
N THR A 22 10.97 48.62 18.29
CA THR A 22 10.78 47.45 17.43
C THR A 22 9.47 46.72 17.75
N ARG A 23 9.13 46.56 19.03
CA ARG A 23 7.86 45.93 19.46
C ARG A 23 6.65 46.72 18.96
N ILE A 24 6.71 48.06 19.02
CA ILE A 24 5.64 48.96 18.55
C ILE A 24 5.46 48.81 17.03
N ILE A 25 6.56 48.82 16.27
CA ILE A 25 6.54 48.63 14.80
C ILE A 25 5.98 47.25 14.44
N ALA A 26 6.47 46.20 15.07
CA ALA A 26 6.00 44.84 14.82
C ALA A 26 4.49 44.72 15.09
N LYS A 27 4.00 45.28 16.21
CA LYS A 27 2.56 45.31 16.53
C LYS A 27 1.73 46.05 15.49
N GLN A 28 2.21 47.17 15.01
CA GLN A 28 1.52 47.96 13.98
C GLN A 28 1.47 47.26 12.62
N LEU A 29 2.52 46.49 12.29
CA LEU A 29 2.63 45.75 11.03
C LEU A 29 2.04 44.33 11.13
N GLY A 30 1.50 43.93 12.29
CA GLY A 30 1.01 42.57 12.50
C GLY A 30 2.11 41.49 12.48
N LEU A 31 3.37 41.92 12.75
CA LEU A 31 4.50 41.02 12.74
C LEU A 31 4.78 40.47 14.14
N PRO A 32 5.14 39.15 14.25
CA PRO A 32 5.51 38.59 15.54
C PRO A 32 6.83 39.17 16.03
N PHE A 33 6.97 39.42 17.34
CA PHE A 33 8.16 40.04 17.94
C PHE A 33 8.73 39.21 19.09
N GLY A 34 9.98 38.82 18.98
CA GLY A 34 10.80 38.25 20.07
C GLY A 34 10.24 36.93 20.62
N GLY A 35 9.75 36.95 21.85
CA GLY A 35 9.22 35.79 22.55
C GLY A 35 7.98 35.20 21.91
N ASP A 36 7.16 36.00 21.26
CA ASP A 36 5.97 35.53 20.56
C ASP A 36 6.36 34.71 19.32
N LEU A 37 7.37 35.17 18.55
CA LEU A 37 7.88 34.42 17.39
C LEU A 37 8.41 33.05 17.79
N LYS A 38 9.19 32.97 18.89
CA LYS A 38 9.70 31.67 19.38
C LYS A 38 8.57 30.75 19.84
N ARG A 39 7.56 31.30 20.51
CA ARG A 39 6.40 30.57 20.97
C ARG A 39 5.59 30.02 19.77
N ASP A 40 5.38 30.85 18.75
CA ASP A 40 4.62 30.49 17.56
C ASP A 40 5.36 29.42 16.75
N LEU A 41 6.69 29.55 16.56
CA LEU A 41 7.50 28.54 15.90
C LEU A 41 7.50 27.21 16.67
N LEU A 42 7.54 27.25 18.00
CA LEU A 42 7.45 26.06 18.82
C LEU A 42 6.06 25.40 18.72
N ALA A 43 5.00 26.21 18.72
CA ALA A 43 3.63 25.73 18.57
C ALA A 43 3.41 25.07 17.19
N GLU A 44 3.94 25.68 16.12
CA GLU A 44 3.92 25.11 14.78
C GLU A 44 4.67 23.77 14.69
N GLU A 45 5.84 23.68 15.34
CA GLU A 45 6.62 22.45 15.36
C GLU A 45 5.91 21.34 16.16
N ILE A 46 5.31 21.67 17.30
CA ILE A 46 4.50 20.71 18.08
C ILE A 46 3.31 20.22 17.26
N GLU A 47 2.59 21.12 16.58
CA GLU A 47 1.46 20.71 15.74
C GLU A 47 1.89 19.87 14.54
N ARG A 48 3.02 20.20 13.91
CA ARG A 48 3.61 19.40 12.84
C ARG A 48 3.92 17.98 13.32
N GLN A 49 4.59 17.86 14.47
CA GLN A 49 4.91 16.55 15.07
C GLN A 49 3.65 15.77 15.43
N ARG A 50 2.62 16.44 15.93
CA ARG A 50 1.32 15.82 16.22
C ARG A 50 0.66 15.24 14.97
N ILE A 51 0.66 16.00 13.87
CA ILE A 51 0.12 15.55 12.58
C ILE A 51 0.90 14.33 12.06
N VAL A 52 2.23 14.38 12.13
CA VAL A 52 3.08 13.24 11.69
C VAL A 52 2.75 11.99 12.52
N ARG A 53 2.75 12.08 13.85
CA ARG A 53 2.40 10.96 14.74
C ARG A 53 1.00 10.41 14.47
N GLN A 54 0.04 11.27 14.22
CA GLN A 54 -1.32 10.84 13.91
C GLN A 54 -1.40 10.09 12.57
N ARG A 55 -0.65 10.53 11.56
CA ARG A 55 -0.54 9.81 10.27
C ARG A 55 0.12 8.45 10.44
N GLU A 56 1.22 8.38 11.18
CA GLU A 56 1.91 7.12 11.47
C GLU A 56 1.00 6.13 12.21
N GLN A 57 0.27 6.59 13.22
CA GLN A 57 -0.70 5.76 13.96
C GLN A 57 -1.82 5.23 13.06
N ARG A 58 -2.39 6.08 12.19
CA ARG A 58 -3.38 5.64 11.21
C ARG A 58 -2.82 4.60 10.25
N GLN A 59 -1.62 4.87 9.72
CA GLN A 59 -0.96 3.92 8.81
C GLN A 59 -0.74 2.56 9.48
N GLN A 60 -0.27 2.55 10.72
CA GLN A 60 -0.09 1.31 11.49
C GLN A 60 -1.42 0.55 11.68
N GLN A 61 -2.49 1.25 12.06
CA GLN A 61 -3.82 0.65 12.21
C GLN A 61 -4.36 0.07 10.89
N ASP A 62 -4.19 0.80 9.78
CA ASP A 62 -4.59 0.36 8.46
C ASP A 62 -3.78 -0.87 7.99
N ASP A 63 -2.48 -0.88 8.27
CA ASP A 63 -1.61 -2.01 7.96
C ASP A 63 -1.98 -3.25 8.79
N GLU A 64 -2.24 -3.10 10.08
CA GLU A 64 -2.69 -4.19 10.96
C GLU A 64 -4.06 -4.74 10.51
N ALA A 65 -5.02 -3.87 10.22
CA ALA A 65 -6.33 -4.26 9.71
C ALA A 65 -6.21 -5.00 8.37
N THR A 66 -5.31 -4.57 7.50
CA THR A 66 -5.03 -5.19 6.22
C THR A 66 -4.40 -6.58 6.39
N ARG A 67 -3.42 -6.71 7.29
CA ARG A 67 -2.80 -8.01 7.63
C ARG A 67 -3.83 -9.00 8.18
N ALA A 68 -4.69 -8.55 9.08
CA ALA A 68 -5.76 -9.39 9.63
C ALA A 68 -6.74 -9.87 8.54
N LYS A 69 -7.10 -9.00 7.58
CA LYS A 69 -7.93 -9.39 6.41
C LYS A 69 -7.22 -10.45 5.56
N TRP A 70 -5.94 -10.29 5.29
CA TRP A 70 -5.15 -11.25 4.51
C TRP A 70 -5.05 -12.60 5.21
N GLU A 71 -4.80 -12.63 6.52
CA GLU A 71 -4.72 -13.88 7.28
C GLU A 71 -6.05 -14.63 7.27
N ASN A 72 -7.16 -13.92 7.52
CA ASN A 72 -8.49 -14.51 7.45
C ASN A 72 -8.81 -15.06 6.04
N ALA A 73 -8.37 -14.38 4.99
CA ALA A 73 -8.53 -14.85 3.62
C ALA A 73 -7.65 -16.07 3.34
N ALA A 74 -6.41 -16.10 3.83
CA ALA A 74 -5.51 -17.23 3.71
C ALA A 74 -6.06 -18.49 4.39
N VAL A 75 -6.62 -18.37 5.59
CA VAL A 75 -7.30 -19.48 6.27
C VAL A 75 -8.46 -20.01 5.43
N ARG A 76 -9.29 -19.13 4.86
CA ARG A 76 -10.39 -19.55 3.96
C ARG A 76 -9.87 -20.18 2.69
N ALA A 77 -8.79 -19.64 2.09
CA ALA A 77 -8.17 -20.19 0.90
C ALA A 77 -7.69 -21.62 1.14
N ARG A 78 -6.95 -21.86 2.21
CA ARG A 78 -6.48 -23.20 2.61
C ARG A 78 -7.64 -24.18 2.84
N ARG A 79 -8.69 -23.74 3.47
CA ARG A 79 -9.90 -24.56 3.70
C ARG A 79 -10.58 -24.94 2.38
N VAL A 80 -10.80 -23.97 1.49
CA VAL A 80 -11.42 -24.22 0.17
C VAL A 80 -10.54 -25.13 -0.66
N TRP A 81 -9.22 -24.92 -0.64
CA TRP A 81 -8.24 -25.73 -1.35
C TRP A 81 -8.26 -27.20 -0.89
N ALA A 82 -8.34 -27.43 0.42
CA ALA A 82 -8.40 -28.78 1.00
C ALA A 82 -9.69 -29.54 0.67
N LEU A 83 -10.78 -28.85 0.35
CA LEU A 83 -12.07 -29.46 -0.03
C LEU A 83 -12.19 -29.70 -1.54
N ALA A 84 -11.25 -29.18 -2.33
CA ALA A 84 -11.28 -29.27 -3.78
C ALA A 84 -10.64 -30.57 -4.27
N GLY A 85 -11.14 -31.08 -5.38
CA GLY A 85 -10.53 -32.20 -6.12
C GLY A 85 -9.71 -31.73 -7.32
N PRO A 86 -9.04 -32.68 -8.02
CA PRO A 86 -8.34 -32.39 -9.28
C PRO A 86 -9.29 -31.74 -10.28
N ALA A 87 -8.79 -30.77 -11.05
CA ALA A 87 -9.60 -30.10 -12.06
C ALA A 87 -9.99 -31.06 -13.19
N ASN A 88 -11.25 -31.01 -13.58
CA ASN A 88 -11.74 -31.80 -14.70
C ASN A 88 -11.17 -31.28 -16.03
N PRO A 89 -10.46 -32.11 -16.84
CA PRO A 89 -9.92 -31.70 -18.14
C PRO A 89 -10.98 -31.13 -19.10
N ASN A 90 -12.25 -31.52 -18.94
CA ASN A 90 -13.36 -31.05 -19.77
C ASN A 90 -14.01 -29.76 -19.23
N HIS A 91 -13.42 -29.12 -18.22
CA HIS A 91 -13.93 -27.82 -17.76
C HIS A 91 -13.91 -26.80 -18.92
N ARG A 92 -15.05 -26.16 -19.17
CA ARG A 92 -15.27 -25.30 -20.34
C ARG A 92 -14.18 -24.22 -20.55
N TYR A 93 -13.66 -23.66 -19.48
CA TYR A 93 -12.56 -22.68 -19.57
C TYR A 93 -11.29 -23.34 -20.13
N MET A 94 -10.90 -24.51 -19.64
CA MET A 94 -9.69 -25.21 -20.08
C MET A 94 -9.81 -25.66 -21.52
N VAL A 95 -10.95 -26.27 -21.91
CA VAL A 95 -11.23 -26.67 -23.30
C VAL A 95 -11.15 -25.46 -24.24
N ARG A 96 -11.79 -24.34 -23.90
CA ARG A 96 -11.73 -23.11 -24.68
C ARG A 96 -10.32 -22.54 -24.81
N LYS A 97 -9.51 -22.66 -23.77
CA LYS A 97 -8.12 -22.17 -23.74
C LYS A 97 -7.11 -23.18 -24.24
N ARG A 98 -7.53 -24.43 -24.49
CA ARG A 98 -6.69 -25.54 -24.92
C ARG A 98 -5.50 -25.82 -24.00
N ILE A 99 -5.76 -25.82 -22.69
CA ILE A 99 -4.77 -26.06 -21.63
C ILE A 99 -5.14 -27.27 -20.81
N LYS A 100 -4.14 -27.93 -20.24
CA LYS A 100 -4.30 -29.06 -19.33
C LYS A 100 -4.56 -28.60 -17.89
N PRO A 101 -5.12 -29.46 -17.01
CA PRO A 101 -5.40 -29.15 -15.61
C PRO A 101 -4.15 -28.81 -14.78
N HIS A 102 -3.05 -29.50 -15.03
CA HIS A 102 -1.82 -29.44 -14.22
C HIS A 102 -2.12 -29.60 -12.72
N HIS A 103 -1.69 -28.64 -11.88
CA HIS A 103 -1.93 -28.60 -10.44
C HIS A 103 -3.18 -27.81 -10.03
N LEU A 104 -4.02 -27.42 -11.00
CA LEU A 104 -5.26 -26.72 -10.69
C LEU A 104 -6.25 -27.68 -10.05
N LEU A 105 -7.01 -27.16 -9.09
CA LEU A 105 -8.10 -27.88 -8.46
C LEU A 105 -9.45 -27.34 -8.92
N GLN A 106 -10.51 -28.08 -8.60
CA GLN A 106 -11.88 -27.69 -8.90
C GLN A 106 -12.77 -27.92 -7.68
N LEU A 107 -13.62 -26.98 -7.39
CA LEU A 107 -14.70 -27.13 -6.41
C LEU A 107 -16.02 -26.79 -7.10
N GLY A 108 -16.91 -27.78 -7.20
CA GLY A 108 -18.13 -27.66 -8.00
C GLY A 108 -17.82 -27.34 -9.46
N SER A 109 -18.35 -26.22 -9.97
CA SER A 109 -18.15 -25.75 -11.35
C SER A 109 -17.01 -24.72 -11.51
N GLU A 110 -16.26 -24.43 -10.47
CA GLU A 110 -15.23 -23.40 -10.49
C GLU A 110 -13.83 -24.02 -10.43
N LEU A 111 -12.94 -23.59 -11.32
CA LEU A 111 -11.51 -23.88 -11.22
C LEU A 111 -10.91 -23.03 -10.12
N LEU A 112 -9.99 -23.60 -9.37
CA LEU A 112 -9.23 -22.95 -8.33
C LEU A 112 -7.77 -22.80 -8.77
N VAL A 113 -7.30 -21.56 -8.81
CA VAL A 113 -5.91 -21.22 -9.07
C VAL A 113 -5.28 -20.79 -7.76
N PRO A 114 -4.23 -21.49 -7.29
CA PRO A 114 -3.60 -21.14 -6.03
C PRO A 114 -2.77 -19.86 -6.17
N ILE A 115 -2.86 -18.99 -5.17
CA ILE A 115 -2.10 -17.75 -5.09
C ILE A 115 -1.15 -17.84 -3.91
N TYR A 116 0.13 -17.83 -4.21
CA TYR A 116 1.21 -18.00 -3.23
C TYR A 116 1.92 -16.69 -2.91
N TRP A 117 2.34 -16.55 -1.68
CA TRP A 117 3.27 -15.54 -1.21
C TRP A 117 4.33 -16.20 -0.34
N ARG A 118 5.62 -16.06 -0.73
CA ARG A 118 6.75 -16.72 -0.05
C ARG A 118 6.56 -18.24 0.12
N GLY A 119 5.96 -18.91 -0.87
CA GLY A 119 5.70 -20.34 -0.83
C GLY A 119 4.44 -20.76 -0.08
N GLU A 120 3.74 -19.87 0.59
CA GLU A 120 2.50 -20.17 1.30
C GLU A 120 1.26 -19.82 0.48
N LEU A 121 0.24 -20.66 0.57
CA LEU A 121 -1.07 -20.42 -0.05
C LEU A 121 -1.82 -19.33 0.75
N VAL A 122 -1.93 -18.13 0.16
CA VAL A 122 -2.51 -16.96 0.82
C VAL A 122 -3.84 -16.51 0.23
N SER A 123 -4.14 -16.92 -1.00
CA SER A 123 -5.40 -16.56 -1.66
C SER A 123 -5.71 -17.58 -2.76
N LEU A 124 -6.87 -17.42 -3.40
CA LEU A 124 -7.29 -18.19 -4.56
C LEU A 124 -7.88 -17.26 -5.62
N GLN A 125 -7.67 -17.57 -6.89
CA GLN A 125 -8.50 -17.08 -7.98
C GLN A 125 -9.47 -18.20 -8.39
N ARG A 126 -10.75 -17.89 -8.45
CA ARG A 126 -11.79 -18.81 -8.96
C ARG A 126 -12.12 -18.43 -10.39
N ILE A 127 -12.18 -19.43 -11.26
CA ILE A 127 -12.52 -19.26 -12.68
C ILE A 127 -13.77 -20.06 -12.97
N LYS A 128 -14.83 -19.35 -13.33
CA LYS A 128 -16.11 -19.96 -13.71
C LYS A 128 -16.05 -20.56 -15.13
N SER A 129 -17.03 -21.37 -15.46
CA SER A 129 -17.15 -22.02 -16.79
C SER A 129 -17.28 -21.01 -17.93
N ASP A 130 -17.85 -19.84 -17.69
CA ASP A 130 -17.93 -18.71 -18.65
C ASP A 130 -16.59 -17.98 -18.84
N GLY A 131 -15.63 -18.21 -17.93
CA GLY A 131 -14.32 -17.58 -17.93
C GLY A 131 -14.21 -16.38 -17.00
N THR A 132 -15.26 -16.04 -16.28
CA THR A 132 -15.23 -15.01 -15.23
C THR A 132 -14.21 -15.39 -14.16
N LYS A 133 -13.32 -14.47 -13.82
CA LYS A 133 -12.26 -14.64 -12.84
C LYS A 133 -12.53 -13.77 -11.63
N LEU A 134 -12.53 -14.38 -10.44
CA LEU A 134 -12.78 -13.69 -9.18
C LEU A 134 -11.69 -14.08 -8.17
N PHE A 135 -11.04 -13.11 -7.61
CA PHE A 135 -10.15 -13.34 -6.46
C PHE A 135 -10.95 -13.53 -5.18
N LEU A 136 -10.38 -14.28 -4.25
CA LEU A 136 -10.96 -14.42 -2.92
C LEU A 136 -10.97 -13.06 -2.21
N SER A 137 -12.17 -12.63 -1.79
CA SER A 137 -12.35 -11.33 -1.15
C SER A 137 -11.48 -11.16 0.09
N GLY A 138 -10.80 -10.02 0.19
CA GLY A 138 -9.85 -9.71 1.26
C GLY A 138 -8.52 -10.46 1.18
N GLY A 139 -8.30 -11.28 0.14
CA GLY A 139 -7.05 -11.99 -0.06
C GLY A 139 -5.91 -11.08 -0.56
N ARG A 140 -4.70 -11.39 -0.15
CA ARG A 140 -3.50 -10.74 -0.69
C ARG A 140 -3.32 -11.13 -2.16
N ILE A 141 -3.06 -10.14 -3.02
CA ILE A 141 -2.80 -10.34 -4.45
C ILE A 141 -1.45 -9.71 -4.83
N SER A 142 -1.17 -8.52 -4.32
CA SER A 142 0.07 -7.81 -4.63
C SER A 142 1.29 -8.58 -4.15
N GLY A 143 2.26 -8.76 -5.05
CA GLY A 143 3.48 -9.54 -4.81
C GLY A 143 3.27 -11.04 -4.70
N CYS A 144 2.09 -11.54 -5.09
CA CYS A 144 1.76 -12.97 -5.11
C CYS A 144 1.89 -13.54 -6.52
N TYR A 145 1.97 -14.86 -6.59
CA TYR A 145 2.18 -15.60 -7.83
C TYR A 145 1.43 -16.95 -7.82
N CYS A 146 1.24 -17.51 -9.00
CA CYS A 146 0.94 -18.93 -9.23
C CYS A 146 2.08 -19.52 -10.06
N LEU A 147 2.65 -20.65 -9.66
CA LEU A 147 3.81 -21.24 -10.30
C LEU A 147 3.40 -22.48 -11.12
N PHE A 148 3.89 -22.57 -12.36
CA PHE A 148 3.89 -23.77 -13.17
C PHE A 148 5.32 -24.29 -13.30
N GLY A 149 5.53 -25.58 -13.04
CA GLY A 149 6.88 -26.14 -13.02
C GLY A 149 7.67 -25.82 -11.76
N ARG A 150 8.98 -25.70 -11.91
CA ARG A 150 9.93 -25.42 -10.83
C ARG A 150 10.84 -24.26 -11.19
N ILE A 151 11.28 -23.52 -10.19
CA ILE A 151 12.30 -22.49 -10.37
C ILE A 151 13.64 -23.14 -10.08
N GLU A 152 14.50 -23.23 -11.10
CA GLU A 152 15.82 -23.84 -11.01
C GLU A 152 16.90 -22.86 -11.50
N PRO A 153 18.08 -22.79 -10.85
CA PRO A 153 19.17 -21.95 -11.32
C PRO A 153 19.60 -22.32 -12.75
N GLY A 154 19.79 -21.31 -13.60
CA GLY A 154 20.24 -21.51 -14.98
C GLY A 154 19.13 -21.82 -15.99
N ILE A 155 17.88 -21.97 -15.54
CA ILE A 155 16.71 -22.16 -16.41
C ILE A 155 15.95 -20.85 -16.56
N ALA A 156 15.48 -20.56 -17.78
CA ALA A 156 14.70 -19.35 -18.06
C ALA A 156 13.39 -19.35 -17.27
N LEU A 157 13.10 -18.23 -16.58
CA LEU A 157 11.84 -17.99 -15.89
C LEU A 157 10.96 -17.06 -16.73
N PHE A 158 9.77 -17.54 -17.11
CA PHE A 158 8.78 -16.74 -17.80
C PHE A 158 7.78 -16.13 -16.81
N ILE A 159 7.58 -14.82 -16.86
CA ILE A 159 6.59 -14.10 -16.06
C ILE A 159 5.45 -13.67 -16.96
N VAL A 160 4.24 -14.09 -16.64
CA VAL A 160 3.04 -13.83 -17.45
C VAL A 160 1.87 -13.41 -16.55
N GLU A 161 0.91 -12.66 -17.08
CA GLU A 161 -0.25 -12.17 -16.33
C GLU A 161 -1.38 -13.22 -16.18
N GLY A 162 -1.48 -14.13 -17.11
CA GLY A 162 -2.64 -15.01 -17.22
C GLY A 162 -2.34 -16.48 -17.02
N ILE A 163 -3.19 -17.16 -16.25
CA ILE A 163 -3.08 -18.60 -15.99
C ILE A 163 -3.05 -19.44 -17.27
N ALA A 164 -3.84 -19.08 -18.29
CA ALA A 164 -3.85 -19.81 -19.55
C ALA A 164 -2.53 -19.66 -20.30
N THR A 165 -1.94 -18.47 -20.31
CA THR A 165 -0.63 -18.23 -20.92
C THR A 165 0.47 -19.00 -20.18
N ALA A 166 0.43 -19.01 -18.84
CA ALA A 166 1.37 -19.77 -18.03
C ALA A 166 1.29 -21.27 -18.33
N ALA A 167 0.07 -21.83 -18.38
CA ALA A 167 -0.15 -23.24 -18.71
C ALA A 167 0.33 -23.57 -20.13
N THR A 168 0.01 -22.73 -21.12
CA THR A 168 0.46 -22.94 -22.51
C THR A 168 1.99 -22.93 -22.61
N LEU A 169 2.68 -21.98 -21.98
CA LEU A 169 4.14 -21.95 -21.96
C LEU A 169 4.71 -23.21 -21.31
N HIS A 170 4.19 -23.61 -20.17
CA HIS A 170 4.63 -24.82 -19.47
C HIS A 170 4.39 -26.12 -20.28
N GLU A 171 3.42 -26.11 -21.18
CA GLU A 171 3.14 -27.28 -22.07
C GLU A 171 4.02 -27.31 -23.33
N GLN A 172 4.63 -26.18 -23.69
CA GLN A 172 5.44 -26.04 -24.91
C GLN A 172 6.95 -26.00 -24.65
N THR A 173 7.37 -25.80 -23.40
CA THR A 173 8.79 -25.77 -23.00
C THR A 173 9.17 -26.97 -22.16
#